data_15d53995400ce4145b80a605cb826567
#
_entry.id   15d53995400ce4145b80a605cb826567
#
_cell.length_a   1.000
_cell.length_b   1.000
_cell.length_c   1.000
_cell.angle_alpha   90.00
_cell.angle_beta   90.00
_cell.angle_gamma   90.00
#
_symmetry.space_group_name_H-M   'P 1'
#
loop_
_entity.id
_entity.type
_entity.pdbx_description
1 polymer ?
#
loop_
_entity_poly.entity_id
_entity_poly.type
_entity_poly.pdbx_seq_one_letter_code
_entity_poly.pdbx_strand_id
1 'polypeptide(L)'
;MRFCQAFMLELTRHIGPDTDVPAGDIGVGGREVGYMFGMYKKLTHEFSGVFTGKGLEFGGSLVRPEATGYVNVDFLMEMLKTKGTDLKGKKVLISGAGNVAQYTAEKVLQLGGKVMTMSDSDGYIYDPDGIDREKLDYIMELKNIYRGRIKEYADQYPTAKYVAGAKPWFEKADI
;
A
#
# COMPACT_ATOMS: atom_id res chain seq x y z
N MET A 1 -16.06 6.15 -8.59
CA MET A 1 -16.83 7.39 -8.33
C MET A 1 -18.31 7.12 -8.09
N ARG A 2 -19.11 6.64 -9.07
CA ARG A 2 -20.57 6.46 -8.89
C ARG A 2 -20.97 5.65 -7.65
N PHE A 3 -20.26 4.55 -7.36
CA PHE A 3 -20.51 3.74 -6.16
C PHE A 3 -20.30 4.57 -4.88
N CYS A 4 -19.17 5.28 -4.76
CA CYS A 4 -18.90 6.13 -3.59
C CYS A 4 -19.98 7.20 -3.39
N GLN A 5 -20.44 7.80 -4.49
CA GLN A 5 -21.50 8.82 -4.44
C GLN A 5 -22.85 8.22 -4.01
N ALA A 6 -23.23 7.06 -4.57
CA ALA A 6 -24.46 6.38 -4.17
C ALA A 6 -24.41 5.89 -2.73
N PHE A 7 -23.28 5.36 -2.28
CA PHE A 7 -23.06 4.95 -0.90
C PHE A 7 -23.23 6.11 0.08
N MET A 8 -22.77 7.31 -0.29
CA MET A 8 -22.92 8.50 0.53
C MET A 8 -24.36 8.97 0.73
N LEU A 9 -25.29 8.64 -0.17
CA LEU A 9 -26.72 8.99 0.02
C LEU A 9 -27.28 8.32 1.29
N GLU A 10 -26.82 7.12 1.59
CA GLU A 10 -27.21 6.40 2.81
C GLU A 10 -26.35 6.74 4.02
N LEU A 11 -25.03 6.81 3.80
CA LEU A 11 -24.07 6.98 4.90
C LEU A 11 -24.12 8.38 5.55
N THR A 12 -24.44 9.42 4.79
CA THR A 12 -24.40 10.82 5.26
C THR A 12 -25.17 11.06 6.56
N ARG A 13 -26.28 10.36 6.77
CA ARG A 13 -27.13 10.51 7.97
C ARG A 13 -26.50 9.93 9.25
N HIS A 14 -25.43 9.16 9.12
CA HIS A 14 -24.79 8.42 10.22
C HIS A 14 -23.41 8.96 10.59
N ILE A 15 -22.87 9.90 9.83
CA ILE A 15 -21.50 10.40 9.97
C ILE A 15 -21.46 11.91 10.20
N GLY A 16 -20.40 12.37 10.81
CA GLY A 16 -20.16 13.80 11.04
C GLY A 16 -18.81 14.01 11.74
N PRO A 17 -18.35 15.26 11.88
CA PRO A 17 -17.06 15.56 12.51
C PRO A 17 -17.00 15.13 13.97
N ASP A 18 -18.14 15.11 14.66
CA ASP A 18 -18.27 14.79 16.09
C ASP A 18 -19.13 13.53 16.33
N THR A 19 -19.41 12.76 15.28
CA THR A 19 -20.15 11.50 15.33
C THR A 19 -19.22 10.38 14.89
N ASP A 20 -19.53 9.68 13.81
CA ASP A 20 -18.64 8.69 13.21
C ASP A 20 -17.80 9.33 12.11
N VAL A 21 -16.48 9.22 12.21
CA VAL A 21 -15.53 9.76 11.24
C VAL A 21 -14.90 8.62 10.44
N PRO A 22 -15.38 8.31 9.24
CA PRO A 22 -14.83 7.22 8.43
C PRO A 22 -13.39 7.46 8.00
N ALA A 23 -12.65 6.36 7.82
CA ALA A 23 -11.27 6.33 7.38
C ALA A 23 -11.09 5.43 6.14
N GLY A 24 -9.99 5.63 5.43
CA GLY A 24 -9.56 4.73 4.36
C GLY A 24 -8.99 3.42 4.91
N ASP A 25 -9.12 2.35 4.12
CA ASP A 25 -8.57 1.03 4.38
C ASP A 25 -8.31 0.31 3.03
N ILE A 26 -8.24 -1.01 3.01
CA ILE A 26 -7.95 -1.81 1.80
C ILE A 26 -8.83 -1.35 0.63
N GLY A 27 -8.18 -0.89 -0.44
CA GLY A 27 -8.83 -0.42 -1.65
C GLY A 27 -9.50 0.96 -1.56
N VAL A 28 -9.42 1.64 -0.41
CA VAL A 28 -10.00 2.98 -0.17
C VAL A 28 -8.89 3.96 0.21
N GLY A 29 -8.41 4.70 -0.77
CA GLY A 29 -7.39 5.74 -0.59
C GLY A 29 -7.97 7.15 -0.71
N GLY A 30 -7.08 8.14 -0.81
CA GLY A 30 -7.45 9.56 -0.91
C GLY A 30 -8.40 9.88 -2.06
N ARG A 31 -8.33 9.13 -3.16
CA ARG A 31 -9.25 9.28 -4.30
C ARG A 31 -10.69 8.91 -3.94
N GLU A 32 -10.89 7.76 -3.31
CA GLU A 32 -12.21 7.28 -2.88
C GLU A 32 -12.78 8.18 -1.79
N VAL A 33 -11.93 8.56 -0.83
CA VAL A 33 -12.28 9.53 0.23
C VAL A 33 -12.68 10.87 -0.39
N GLY A 34 -11.96 11.37 -1.41
CA GLY A 34 -12.31 12.59 -2.12
C GLY A 34 -13.69 12.52 -2.82
N TYR A 35 -14.02 11.36 -3.41
CA TYR A 35 -15.36 11.16 -4.01
C TYR A 35 -16.47 11.17 -2.97
N MET A 36 -16.23 10.56 -1.81
CA MET A 36 -17.19 10.52 -0.71
C MET A 36 -17.34 11.89 -0.06
N PHE A 37 -16.24 12.58 0.23
CA PHE A 37 -16.27 13.92 0.82
C PHE A 37 -16.96 14.94 -0.10
N GLY A 38 -16.67 14.90 -1.41
CA GLY A 38 -17.34 15.77 -2.37
C GLY A 38 -18.87 15.57 -2.39
N MET A 39 -19.32 14.31 -2.26
CA MET A 39 -20.76 14.02 -2.15
C MET A 39 -21.33 14.44 -0.81
N TYR A 40 -20.61 14.19 0.31
CA TYR A 40 -20.99 14.70 1.64
C TYR A 40 -21.23 16.21 1.61
N LYS A 41 -20.24 16.97 1.12
CA LYS A 41 -20.35 18.42 0.98
C LYS A 41 -21.55 18.85 0.14
N LYS A 42 -21.86 18.12 -0.92
CA LYS A 42 -23.01 18.39 -1.78
C LYS A 42 -24.35 18.18 -1.04
N LEU A 43 -24.43 17.17 -0.16
CA LEU A 43 -25.63 16.81 0.56
C LEU A 43 -25.89 17.70 1.78
N THR A 44 -24.83 18.01 2.53
CA THR A 44 -24.92 18.75 3.80
C THR A 44 -24.71 20.26 3.65
N HIS A 45 -24.10 20.69 2.55
CA HIS A 45 -23.62 22.07 2.33
C HIS A 45 -22.53 22.50 3.32
N GLU A 46 -21.82 21.53 3.96
CA GLU A 46 -20.80 21.77 4.96
C GLU A 46 -19.41 21.38 4.45
N PHE A 47 -18.40 22.14 4.87
CA PHE A 47 -16.98 21.81 4.74
C PHE A 47 -16.46 21.48 6.14
N SER A 48 -16.72 20.27 6.60
CA SER A 48 -16.49 19.86 7.98
C SER A 48 -15.37 18.81 8.11
N GLY A 49 -15.01 18.48 9.37
CA GLY A 49 -13.97 17.52 9.70
C GLY A 49 -14.33 16.03 9.50
N VAL A 50 -15.38 15.73 8.74
CA VAL A 50 -15.76 14.37 8.39
C VAL A 50 -14.73 13.72 7.46
N PHE A 51 -14.49 12.41 7.58
CA PHE A 51 -13.47 11.60 6.93
C PHE A 51 -12.02 11.94 7.32
N THR A 52 -11.23 10.92 7.55
CA THR A 52 -9.77 10.99 7.55
C THR A 52 -9.21 10.64 6.16
N GLY A 53 -7.94 10.98 5.89
CA GLY A 53 -7.30 10.66 4.62
C GLY A 53 -7.75 11.51 3.43
N LYS A 54 -8.39 12.66 3.68
CA LYS A 54 -8.72 13.66 2.65
C LYS A 54 -7.46 14.29 2.08
N GLY A 55 -7.51 14.71 0.80
CA GLY A 55 -6.52 15.61 0.24
C GLY A 55 -6.50 16.98 0.93
N LEU A 56 -5.39 17.69 0.81
CA LEU A 56 -5.22 19.03 1.40
C LEU A 56 -6.31 20.00 0.94
N GLU A 57 -6.73 19.90 -0.31
CA GLU A 57 -7.80 20.69 -0.92
C GLU A 57 -9.17 20.46 -0.26
N PHE A 58 -9.33 19.38 0.45
CA PHE A 58 -10.55 19.02 1.21
C PHE A 58 -10.39 19.20 2.73
N GLY A 59 -9.38 19.96 3.16
CA GLY A 59 -9.10 20.21 4.57
C GLY A 59 -8.44 19.03 5.28
N GLY A 60 -7.82 18.12 4.53
CA GLY A 60 -7.05 17.01 5.08
C GLY A 60 -5.70 17.44 5.65
N SER A 61 -5.11 16.59 6.47
CA SER A 61 -3.75 16.76 6.97
C SER A 61 -2.73 16.35 5.91
N LEU A 62 -1.50 16.85 6.03
CA LEU A 62 -0.39 16.38 5.23
C LEU A 62 -0.12 14.90 5.54
N VAL A 63 -0.37 14.04 4.55
CA VAL A 63 -0.18 12.58 4.67
C VAL A 63 1.26 12.22 4.36
N ARG A 64 1.82 11.29 5.14
CA ARG A 64 3.06 10.60 4.80
C ARG A 64 2.72 9.18 4.33
N PRO A 65 2.62 8.95 3.02
CA PRO A 65 2.22 7.65 2.47
C PRO A 65 3.17 6.51 2.87
N GLU A 66 4.43 6.83 3.11
CA GLU A 66 5.49 5.89 3.50
C GLU A 66 5.42 5.44 4.97
N ALA A 67 4.72 6.16 5.84
CA ALA A 67 4.84 6.00 7.28
C ALA A 67 4.60 4.55 7.77
N THR A 68 3.52 3.91 7.35
CA THR A 68 3.18 2.55 7.80
C THR A 68 4.20 1.52 7.32
N GLY A 69 4.64 1.62 6.06
CA GLY A 69 5.66 0.73 5.51
C GLY A 69 7.01 0.89 6.21
N TYR A 70 7.41 2.12 6.49
CA TYR A 70 8.67 2.42 7.17
C TYR A 70 8.68 1.93 8.62
N VAL A 71 7.62 2.21 9.39
CA VAL A 71 7.50 1.75 10.78
C VAL A 71 7.54 0.22 10.87
N ASN A 72 6.94 -0.49 9.89
CA ASN A 72 7.03 -1.94 9.82
C ASN A 72 8.49 -2.42 9.78
N VAL A 73 9.32 -1.78 8.96
CA VAL A 73 10.74 -2.13 8.85
C VAL A 73 11.56 -1.64 10.06
N ASP A 74 11.24 -0.49 10.61
CA ASP A 74 11.90 0.01 11.83
C ASP A 74 11.65 -0.95 13.01
N PHE A 75 10.41 -1.46 13.15
CA PHE A 75 10.09 -2.51 14.13
C PHE A 75 10.87 -3.81 13.85
N LEU A 76 10.97 -4.24 12.59
CA LEU A 76 11.80 -5.38 12.20
C LEU A 76 13.26 -5.18 12.61
N MET A 77 13.82 -3.98 12.44
CA MET A 77 15.20 -3.69 12.85
C MET A 77 15.40 -3.86 14.35
N GLU A 78 14.44 -3.42 15.17
CA GLU A 78 14.49 -3.65 16.63
C GLU A 78 14.42 -5.15 16.96
N MET A 79 13.58 -5.92 16.26
CA MET A 79 13.54 -7.38 16.41
C MET A 79 14.88 -8.04 16.04
N LEU A 80 15.53 -7.61 14.95
CA LEU A 80 16.82 -8.16 14.52
C LEU A 80 17.93 -7.83 15.52
N LYS A 81 17.92 -6.64 16.13
CA LYS A 81 18.86 -6.24 17.19
C LYS A 81 18.81 -7.21 18.39
N THR A 82 17.64 -7.70 18.78
CA THR A 82 17.52 -8.67 19.87
C THR A 82 18.22 -9.99 19.56
N LYS A 83 18.46 -10.27 18.30
CA LYS A 83 19.19 -11.46 17.80
C LYS A 83 20.65 -11.15 17.41
N GLY A 84 21.13 -9.94 17.66
CA GLY A 84 22.50 -9.52 17.32
C GLY A 84 22.77 -9.49 15.81
N THR A 85 21.74 -9.25 14.99
CA THR A 85 21.86 -9.23 13.52
C THR A 85 21.19 -7.95 12.95
N ASP A 86 21.39 -7.72 11.66
CA ASP A 86 20.81 -6.60 10.93
C ASP A 86 20.12 -7.07 9.62
N LEU A 87 19.61 -6.13 8.86
CA LEU A 87 18.89 -6.38 7.60
C LEU A 87 19.83 -6.47 6.38
N LYS A 88 21.06 -5.99 6.49
CA LYS A 88 21.97 -5.85 5.35
C LYS A 88 22.26 -7.21 4.70
N GLY A 89 22.02 -7.29 3.39
CA GLY A 89 22.23 -8.48 2.57
C GLY A 89 21.20 -9.60 2.77
N LYS A 90 20.25 -9.45 3.69
CA LYS A 90 19.21 -10.47 3.92
C LYS A 90 18.17 -10.48 2.82
N LYS A 91 17.71 -11.67 2.46
CA LYS A 91 16.58 -11.89 1.56
C LYS A 91 15.28 -11.75 2.32
N VAL A 92 14.42 -10.89 1.81
CA VAL A 92 13.13 -10.53 2.43
C VAL A 92 11.98 -10.90 1.52
N LEU A 93 10.98 -11.61 2.05
CA LEU A 93 9.71 -11.84 1.38
C LEU A 93 8.70 -10.79 1.84
N ILE A 94 8.05 -10.15 0.88
CA ILE A 94 6.99 -9.18 1.14
C ILE A 94 5.70 -9.69 0.50
N SER A 95 4.63 -9.72 1.29
CA SER A 95 3.27 -9.98 0.82
C SER A 95 2.57 -8.67 0.52
N GLY A 96 1.80 -8.66 -0.57
CA GLY A 96 1.12 -7.46 -1.05
C GLY A 96 1.92 -6.71 -2.11
N ALA A 97 1.27 -5.75 -2.75
CA ALA A 97 1.86 -4.78 -3.68
C ALA A 97 1.12 -3.43 -3.59
N GLY A 98 0.41 -3.18 -2.49
CA GLY A 98 -0.22 -1.91 -2.18
C GLY A 98 0.72 -0.96 -1.44
N ASN A 99 0.18 0.14 -0.93
CA ASN A 99 0.94 1.21 -0.28
C ASN A 99 1.94 0.69 0.77
N VAL A 100 1.48 -0.07 1.76
CA VAL A 100 2.34 -0.57 2.85
C VAL A 100 3.47 -1.45 2.31
N ALA A 101 3.16 -2.39 1.40
CA ALA A 101 4.16 -3.28 0.81
C ALA A 101 5.21 -2.52 -0.02
N GLN A 102 4.79 -1.52 -0.80
CA GLN A 102 5.67 -0.69 -1.61
C GLN A 102 6.69 0.06 -0.74
N TYR A 103 6.22 0.75 0.30
CA TYR A 103 7.11 1.49 1.19
C TYR A 103 7.89 0.60 2.16
N THR A 104 7.38 -0.58 2.51
CA THR A 104 8.18 -1.62 3.18
C THR A 104 9.35 -2.05 2.29
N ALA A 105 9.10 -2.33 1.01
CA ALA A 105 10.15 -2.68 0.04
C ALA A 105 11.17 -1.56 -0.10
N GLU A 106 10.73 -0.32 -0.25
CA GLU A 106 11.60 0.85 -0.35
C GLU A 106 12.53 0.96 0.87
N LYS A 107 11.99 0.85 2.08
CA LYS A 107 12.77 0.93 3.31
C LYS A 107 13.76 -0.24 3.46
N VAL A 108 13.35 -1.45 3.09
CA VAL A 108 14.24 -2.63 3.06
C VAL A 108 15.43 -2.38 2.13
N LEU A 109 15.19 -1.84 0.93
CA LEU A 109 16.26 -1.50 -0.02
C LEU A 109 17.20 -0.42 0.53
N GLN A 110 16.66 0.64 1.15
CA GLN A 110 17.45 1.71 1.77
C GLN A 110 18.41 1.18 2.86
N LEU A 111 17.99 0.15 3.60
CA LEU A 111 18.78 -0.49 4.64
C LEU A 111 19.67 -1.64 4.14
N GLY A 112 19.74 -1.84 2.82
CA GLY A 112 20.60 -2.83 2.20
C GLY A 112 20.09 -4.26 2.21
N GLY A 113 18.82 -4.48 2.53
CA GLY A 113 18.14 -5.76 2.35
C GLY A 113 17.81 -6.03 0.88
N LYS A 114 17.48 -7.28 0.56
CA LYS A 114 17.14 -7.73 -0.79
C LYS A 114 15.70 -8.20 -0.84
N VAL A 115 14.82 -7.45 -1.51
CA VAL A 115 13.42 -7.80 -1.69
C VAL A 115 13.29 -8.86 -2.78
N MET A 116 12.68 -10.00 -2.45
CA MET A 116 12.57 -11.14 -3.37
C MET A 116 11.16 -11.30 -3.95
N THR A 117 10.13 -10.87 -3.23
CA THR A 117 8.73 -11.11 -3.62
C THR A 117 7.86 -9.89 -3.41
N MET A 118 6.82 -9.77 -4.23
CA MET A 118 5.61 -9.00 -3.96
C MET A 118 4.40 -9.79 -4.46
N SER A 119 3.20 -9.51 -3.95
CA SER A 119 2.01 -10.27 -4.29
C SER A 119 0.75 -9.42 -4.38
N ASP A 120 -0.26 -9.93 -5.05
CA ASP A 120 -1.63 -9.42 -4.97
C ASP A 120 -2.64 -10.56 -4.72
N SER A 121 -3.93 -10.32 -5.00
CA SER A 121 -4.96 -11.33 -4.79
C SER A 121 -4.81 -12.57 -5.68
N ASP A 122 -4.19 -12.41 -6.85
CA ASP A 122 -4.14 -13.43 -7.89
C ASP A 122 -2.89 -14.31 -7.81
N GLY A 123 -1.85 -13.86 -7.08
CA GLY A 123 -0.60 -14.60 -6.93
C GLY A 123 0.57 -13.72 -6.47
N TYR A 124 1.78 -14.23 -6.64
CA TYR A 124 3.00 -13.49 -6.30
C TYR A 124 4.06 -13.61 -7.40
N ILE A 125 4.97 -12.65 -7.38
CA ILE A 125 6.22 -12.72 -8.14
C ILE A 125 7.36 -13.10 -7.20
N TYR A 126 8.31 -13.88 -7.73
CA TYR A 126 9.61 -14.15 -7.13
C TYR A 126 10.69 -13.72 -8.12
N ASP A 127 11.51 -12.77 -7.73
CA ASP A 127 12.64 -12.32 -8.54
C ASP A 127 13.97 -12.80 -7.91
N PRO A 128 14.67 -13.77 -8.52
CA PRO A 128 15.92 -14.30 -7.99
C PRO A 128 17.05 -13.25 -7.95
N ASP A 129 16.99 -12.25 -8.84
CA ASP A 129 17.95 -11.14 -8.87
C ASP A 129 17.64 -10.09 -7.80
N GLY A 130 16.41 -10.15 -7.26
CA GLY A 130 15.85 -9.16 -6.34
C GLY A 130 15.19 -7.99 -7.06
N ILE A 131 14.22 -7.42 -6.36
CA ILE A 131 13.53 -6.20 -6.77
C ILE A 131 14.39 -5.03 -6.28
N ASP A 132 15.05 -4.34 -7.18
CA ASP A 132 15.81 -3.11 -6.91
C ASP A 132 14.91 -1.86 -6.99
N ARG A 133 15.52 -0.69 -6.96
CA ARG A 133 14.77 0.58 -6.99
C ARG A 133 14.01 0.76 -8.31
N GLU A 134 14.62 0.48 -9.44
CA GLU A 134 13.98 0.64 -10.76
C GLU A 134 12.78 -0.29 -10.90
N LYS A 135 12.96 -1.55 -10.50
CA LYS A 135 11.89 -2.56 -10.50
C LYS A 135 10.76 -2.20 -9.54
N LEU A 136 11.09 -1.62 -8.37
CA LEU A 136 10.09 -1.13 -7.43
C LEU A 136 9.32 0.05 -8.01
N ASP A 137 9.98 0.99 -8.66
CA ASP A 137 9.32 2.13 -9.32
C ASP A 137 8.33 1.66 -10.39
N TYR A 138 8.71 0.65 -11.18
CA TYR A 138 7.80 -0.01 -12.12
C TYR A 138 6.55 -0.59 -11.41
N ILE A 139 6.74 -1.31 -10.29
CA ILE A 139 5.63 -1.86 -9.52
C ILE A 139 4.72 -0.73 -8.98
N MET A 140 5.31 0.35 -8.48
CA MET A 140 4.55 1.50 -7.99
C MET A 140 3.73 2.14 -9.10
N GLU A 141 4.28 2.33 -10.27
CA GLU A 141 3.57 2.85 -11.44
C GLU A 141 2.45 1.90 -11.87
N LEU A 142 2.76 0.61 -12.02
CA LEU A 142 1.80 -0.43 -12.38
C LEU A 142 0.59 -0.46 -11.43
N LYS A 143 0.84 -0.39 -10.13
CA LYS A 143 -0.22 -0.51 -9.11
C LYS A 143 -0.98 0.79 -8.87
N ASN A 144 -0.29 1.92 -8.85
CA ASN A 144 -0.88 3.20 -8.43
C ASN A 144 -1.49 3.97 -9.60
N ILE A 145 -0.91 3.86 -10.80
CA ILE A 145 -1.38 4.57 -12.00
C ILE A 145 -2.25 3.66 -12.87
N TYR A 146 -1.68 2.54 -13.33
CA TYR A 146 -2.38 1.64 -14.25
C TYR A 146 -3.34 0.68 -13.56
N ARG A 147 -3.21 0.45 -12.23
CA ARG A 147 -3.99 -0.50 -11.44
C ARG A 147 -3.94 -1.92 -11.98
N GLY A 148 -2.80 -2.25 -12.58
CA GLY A 148 -2.49 -3.54 -13.15
C GLY A 148 -2.29 -4.64 -12.11
N ARG A 149 -2.03 -5.85 -12.59
CA ARG A 149 -1.77 -7.02 -11.76
C ARG A 149 -0.29 -7.28 -11.63
N ILE A 150 0.14 -7.80 -10.48
CA ILE A 150 1.56 -8.05 -10.21
C ILE A 150 2.18 -9.03 -11.22
N LYS A 151 1.39 -9.86 -11.87
CA LYS A 151 1.85 -10.79 -12.89
C LYS A 151 2.54 -10.07 -14.07
N GLU A 152 2.12 -8.84 -14.41
CA GLU A 152 2.65 -8.04 -15.50
C GLU A 152 4.14 -7.68 -15.28
N TYR A 153 4.59 -7.72 -14.03
CA TYR A 153 6.00 -7.59 -13.69
C TYR A 153 6.86 -8.71 -14.33
N ALA A 154 6.36 -9.96 -14.32
CA ALA A 154 7.08 -11.08 -14.92
C ALA A 154 7.11 -11.01 -16.47
N ASP A 155 6.15 -10.31 -17.07
CA ASP A 155 6.19 -10.03 -18.52
C ASP A 155 7.27 -8.99 -18.84
N GLN A 156 7.51 -8.01 -17.96
CA GLN A 156 8.55 -6.98 -18.10
C GLN A 156 9.93 -7.49 -17.71
N TYR A 157 10.03 -8.34 -16.69
CA TYR A 157 11.29 -8.88 -16.17
C TYR A 157 11.29 -10.42 -16.25
N PRO A 158 11.76 -10.99 -17.39
CA PRO A 158 11.65 -12.44 -17.68
C PRO A 158 12.41 -13.37 -16.73
N THR A 159 13.36 -12.85 -15.92
CA THR A 159 14.06 -13.63 -14.87
C THR A 159 13.16 -13.90 -13.67
N ALA A 160 12.13 -13.07 -13.46
CA ALA A 160 11.16 -13.24 -12.41
C ALA A 160 10.14 -14.33 -12.74
N LYS A 161 9.67 -15.02 -11.72
CA LYS A 161 8.62 -16.05 -11.85
C LYS A 161 7.33 -15.50 -11.26
N TYR A 162 6.23 -15.73 -11.97
CA TYR A 162 4.89 -15.51 -11.43
C TYR A 162 4.28 -16.85 -11.02
N VAL A 163 3.73 -16.90 -9.80
CA VAL A 163 3.03 -18.07 -9.25
C VAL A 163 1.58 -17.69 -8.94
N ALA A 164 0.66 -18.22 -9.73
CA ALA A 164 -0.77 -17.94 -9.59
C ALA A 164 -1.39 -18.62 -8.37
N GLY A 165 -2.35 -17.96 -7.73
CA GLY A 165 -3.20 -18.53 -6.66
C GLY A 165 -2.47 -18.84 -5.35
N ALA A 166 -1.19 -18.45 -5.20
CA ALA A 166 -0.37 -18.77 -4.04
C ALA A 166 0.15 -17.51 -3.33
N LYS A 167 0.71 -17.72 -2.15
CA LYS A 167 1.41 -16.72 -1.34
C LYS A 167 2.89 -17.08 -1.22
N PRO A 168 3.80 -16.10 -1.03
CA PRO A 168 5.24 -16.30 -1.14
C PRO A 168 5.90 -17.09 0.03
N TRP A 169 5.14 -17.55 1.00
CA TRP A 169 5.65 -18.09 2.26
C TRP A 169 6.42 -19.43 2.14
N PHE A 170 6.38 -20.06 0.98
CA PHE A 170 7.15 -21.28 0.69
C PHE A 170 8.53 -21.02 0.07
N GLU A 171 8.79 -19.75 -0.30
CA GLU A 171 10.09 -19.36 -0.84
C GLU A 171 11.13 -19.25 0.29
N LYS A 172 12.38 -19.59 -0.03
CA LYS A 172 13.48 -19.52 0.94
C LYS A 172 14.00 -18.10 1.10
N ALA A 173 13.93 -17.58 2.30
CA ALA A 173 14.42 -16.26 2.66
C ALA A 173 14.91 -16.22 4.12
N ASP A 174 15.47 -15.08 4.51
CA ASP A 174 15.94 -14.84 5.87
C ASP A 174 14.84 -14.17 6.73
N ILE A 175 13.92 -13.46 6.06
CA ILE A 175 12.86 -12.67 6.68
C ILE A 175 11.62 -12.73 5.82
#